data_007536531172c8e8dd892ea71360f456
#
_entry.id   007536531172c8e8dd892ea71360f456
#
_cell.length_a   1.000
_cell.length_b   1.000
_cell.length_c   1.000
_cell.angle_alpha   90.00
_cell.angle_beta   90.00
_cell.angle_gamma   90.00
#
_symmetry.space_group_name_H-M   'P 1'
#
loop_
_entity.id
_entity.type
_entity.pdbx_description
1 polymer ?
#
loop_
_entity_poly.entity_id
_entity_poly.type
_entity_poly.pdbx_seq_one_letter_code
_entity_poly.pdbx_strand_id
1 'polypeptide(L)'
;MRMTVRRYRRRRTGSDSLGSTHSPFALPFFDRLEYLSQSINQTRKTDAPFIILVTQDNYFRSGFLSGQSPLSNCCDYSTLDAALSDLNHWPSSRLVVDIESRASPLIDLLDQLRRHSLFAPYLTPYLLVRADDYDARLFCKAAGPFHVLERQLTALGMQQTLLEAPAPAGNRKEWFSRDEWPILQALSQGRSLRQIAQLQNRPYSRIIYRLSCILAKLGLNHRHELLHLLNNLSDFTY
;
A
#
# COMPACT_ATOMS: atom_id res chain seq x y z
N MET A 1 -7.63 9.10 -86.03
CA MET A 1 -8.01 10.13 -85.03
C MET A 1 -7.55 9.67 -83.67
N ARG A 2 -6.41 10.24 -83.17
CA ARG A 2 -5.81 9.90 -81.89
C ARG A 2 -6.04 11.02 -80.92
N MET A 3 -6.79 10.81 -79.85
CA MET A 3 -6.97 11.77 -78.76
C MET A 3 -5.88 11.58 -77.75
N THR A 4 -5.07 12.60 -77.57
CA THR A 4 -4.05 12.71 -76.54
C THR A 4 -4.65 13.32 -75.29
N VAL A 5 -4.70 12.53 -74.21
CA VAL A 5 -5.13 13.00 -72.87
C VAL A 5 -3.93 13.64 -72.14
N ARG A 6 -3.95 14.97 -72.01
CA ARG A 6 -2.97 15.70 -71.18
C ARG A 6 -3.22 15.47 -69.71
N ARG A 7 -2.27 14.83 -69.00
CA ARG A 7 -2.24 14.74 -67.53
C ARG A 7 -1.78 16.07 -66.95
N TYR A 8 -2.66 16.74 -66.23
CA TYR A 8 -2.32 17.91 -65.40
C TYR A 8 -1.53 17.45 -64.17
N ARG A 9 -0.27 17.91 -64.08
CA ARG A 9 0.62 17.71 -62.91
C ARG A 9 0.31 18.86 -61.94
N ARG A 10 -0.47 18.62 -60.89
CA ARG A 10 -0.67 19.53 -59.77
C ARG A 10 0.59 19.53 -58.91
N ARG A 11 1.37 20.60 -58.91
CA ARG A 11 2.39 20.90 -57.89
C ARG A 11 1.66 21.20 -56.59
N ARG A 12 1.84 20.39 -55.58
CA ARG A 12 1.56 20.76 -54.20
C ARG A 12 2.85 21.23 -53.56
N THR A 13 2.97 22.52 -53.36
CA THR A 13 3.84 23.15 -52.39
C THR A 13 3.03 23.19 -51.10
N GLY A 14 3.43 22.44 -50.10
CA GLY A 14 2.88 22.48 -48.77
C GLY A 14 3.93 21.87 -47.86
N SER A 15 4.68 22.73 -47.22
CA SER A 15 5.56 22.37 -46.11
C SER A 15 4.71 22.08 -44.90
N ASP A 16 4.41 20.82 -44.64
CA ASP A 16 3.89 20.40 -43.37
C ASP A 16 4.95 19.49 -42.76
N SER A 17 5.58 20.02 -41.73
CA SER A 17 6.41 19.29 -40.77
C SER A 17 5.52 18.31 -40.00
N LEU A 18 5.17 17.22 -40.63
CA LEU A 18 4.55 16.09 -39.95
C LEU A 18 5.65 15.33 -39.21
N GLY A 19 5.54 15.37 -37.89
CA GLY A 19 6.35 14.56 -36.99
C GLY A 19 6.45 13.13 -37.51
N SER A 20 7.69 12.66 -37.61
CA SER A 20 8.03 11.29 -37.96
C SER A 20 7.35 10.33 -37.00
N THR A 21 6.20 9.80 -37.37
CA THR A 21 5.60 8.66 -36.70
C THR A 21 6.46 7.46 -37.05
N HIS A 22 7.48 7.21 -36.22
CA HIS A 22 8.24 5.98 -36.30
C HIS A 22 7.28 4.80 -36.08
N SER A 23 7.15 3.96 -37.10
CA SER A 23 6.35 2.73 -36.97
C SER A 23 6.97 1.86 -35.85
N PRO A 24 6.19 1.44 -34.84
CA PRO A 24 6.71 0.65 -33.73
C PRO A 24 7.34 -0.69 -34.16
N PHE A 25 7.08 -1.13 -35.38
CA PHE A 25 7.64 -2.36 -35.97
C PHE A 25 9.10 -2.22 -36.45
N ALA A 26 9.62 -1.00 -36.53
CA ALA A 26 11.03 -0.74 -36.91
C ALA A 26 11.99 -0.79 -35.71
N LEU A 27 11.48 -0.87 -34.48
CA LEU A 27 12.28 -0.90 -33.25
C LEU A 27 12.76 -2.34 -32.92
N PRO A 28 13.93 -2.50 -32.26
CA PRO A 28 14.34 -3.76 -31.66
C PRO A 28 13.27 -4.33 -30.72
N PHE A 29 13.25 -5.64 -30.52
CA PHE A 29 12.19 -6.32 -29.78
C PHE A 29 11.95 -5.73 -28.37
N PHE A 30 13.01 -5.43 -27.64
CA PHE A 30 12.90 -4.84 -26.29
C PHE A 30 12.37 -3.42 -26.33
N ASP A 31 12.82 -2.60 -27.27
CA ASP A 31 12.31 -1.22 -27.44
C ASP A 31 10.84 -1.22 -27.86
N ARG A 32 10.40 -2.23 -28.61
CA ARG A 32 8.98 -2.44 -28.94
C ARG A 32 8.14 -2.76 -27.73
N LEU A 33 8.63 -3.63 -26.82
CA LEU A 33 7.92 -3.93 -25.57
C LEU A 33 7.80 -2.70 -24.69
N GLU A 34 8.87 -1.92 -24.60
CA GLU A 34 8.86 -0.66 -23.84
C GLU A 34 7.92 0.37 -24.48
N TYR A 35 7.97 0.54 -25.80
CA TYR A 35 7.05 1.41 -26.53
C TYR A 35 5.60 0.97 -26.38
N LEU A 36 5.30 -0.32 -26.48
CA LEU A 36 3.95 -0.85 -26.28
C LEU A 36 3.48 -0.65 -24.84
N SER A 37 4.37 -0.86 -23.87
CA SER A 37 4.09 -0.62 -22.45
C SER A 37 3.78 0.87 -22.21
N GLN A 38 4.58 1.78 -22.75
CA GLN A 38 4.36 3.21 -22.68
C GLN A 38 3.08 3.63 -23.41
N SER A 39 2.83 3.07 -24.61
CA SER A 39 1.63 3.35 -25.40
C SER A 39 0.36 2.83 -24.72
N ILE A 40 0.40 1.64 -24.10
CA ILE A 40 -0.71 1.08 -23.31
C ILE A 40 -0.95 1.95 -22.07
N ASN A 41 0.09 2.44 -21.42
CA ASN A 41 -0.03 3.33 -20.27
C ASN A 41 -0.53 4.73 -20.66
N GLN A 42 -0.19 5.22 -21.88
CA GLN A 42 -0.71 6.48 -22.39
C GLN A 42 -2.16 6.39 -22.88
N THR A 43 -2.57 5.25 -23.43
CA THR A 43 -3.96 5.03 -23.86
C THR A 43 -4.87 4.63 -22.70
N ARG A 44 -4.33 4.02 -21.64
CA ARG A 44 -4.96 3.93 -20.32
C ARG A 44 -4.68 5.19 -19.52
N LYS A 45 -5.05 6.34 -19.99
CA LYS A 45 -5.26 7.52 -19.17
C LYS A 45 -6.50 7.31 -18.28
N THR A 46 -6.45 6.32 -17.44
CA THR A 46 -7.12 6.42 -16.17
C THR A 46 -6.24 7.35 -15.35
N ASP A 47 -6.75 8.51 -14.96
CA ASP A 47 -6.07 9.42 -14.03
C ASP A 47 -5.81 8.76 -12.65
N ALA A 48 -6.15 7.48 -12.53
CA ALA A 48 -6.00 6.68 -11.33
C ALA A 48 -4.51 6.40 -11.05
N PRO A 49 -3.98 6.78 -9.90
CA PRO A 49 -2.62 6.45 -9.50
C PRO A 49 -2.49 4.93 -9.32
N PHE A 50 -1.34 4.39 -9.71
CA PHE A 50 -1.03 2.98 -9.46
C PHE A 50 -0.72 2.74 -7.97
N ILE A 51 -0.04 3.70 -7.33
CA ILE A 51 0.32 3.67 -5.91
C ILE A 51 -0.22 4.91 -5.22
N ILE A 52 -0.79 4.69 -4.04
CA ILE A 52 -1.09 5.72 -3.06
C ILE A 52 -0.13 5.51 -1.89
N LEU A 53 0.82 6.43 -1.73
CA LEU A 53 1.83 6.40 -0.69
C LEU A 53 1.40 7.31 0.48
N VAL A 54 1.43 6.78 1.71
CA VAL A 54 1.23 7.56 2.92
C VAL A 54 2.54 7.63 3.68
N THR A 55 3.14 8.82 3.75
CA THR A 55 4.37 9.08 4.50
C THR A 55 4.48 10.55 4.88
N GLN A 56 5.08 10.84 6.05
CA GLN A 56 5.45 12.19 6.46
C GLN A 56 6.94 12.47 6.26
N ASP A 57 7.71 11.44 5.89
CA ASP A 57 9.14 11.56 5.62
C ASP A 57 9.36 12.10 4.20
N ASN A 58 9.76 13.37 4.10
CA ASN A 58 10.03 14.04 2.83
C ASN A 58 11.22 13.43 2.07
N TYR A 59 12.22 12.91 2.78
CA TYR A 59 13.37 12.26 2.14
C TYR A 59 12.97 10.93 1.54
N PHE A 60 12.26 10.12 2.31
CA PHE A 60 11.73 8.85 1.83
C PHE A 60 10.80 9.07 0.62
N ARG A 61 9.88 10.04 0.72
CA ARG A 61 8.98 10.42 -0.38
C ARG A 61 9.74 10.80 -1.64
N SER A 62 10.73 11.69 -1.52
CA SER A 62 11.53 12.12 -2.66
C SER A 62 12.30 10.97 -3.29
N GLY A 63 12.91 10.09 -2.48
CA GLY A 63 13.62 8.90 -2.95
C GLY A 63 12.68 7.90 -3.65
N PHE A 64 11.47 7.73 -3.13
CA PHE A 64 10.47 6.82 -3.70
C PHE A 64 9.93 7.34 -5.05
N LEU A 65 9.69 8.65 -5.17
CA LEU A 65 9.13 9.28 -6.37
C LEU A 65 10.19 9.58 -7.45
N SER A 66 11.46 9.80 -7.09
CA SER A 66 12.52 10.19 -8.02
C SER A 66 13.08 9.04 -8.86
N GLY A 67 12.73 7.79 -8.56
CA GLY A 67 13.06 6.66 -9.41
C GLY A 67 12.38 6.82 -10.78
N GLN A 68 13.15 6.76 -11.89
CA GLN A 68 12.61 6.68 -13.25
C GLN A 68 11.87 5.35 -13.42
N SER A 69 10.68 5.28 -12.91
CA SER A 69 9.91 4.06 -12.78
C SER A 69 8.71 4.05 -13.70
N PRO A 70 8.30 2.89 -14.22
CA PRO A 70 6.99 2.69 -14.80
C PRO A 70 5.84 2.96 -13.80
N LEU A 71 6.15 3.17 -12.52
CA LEU A 71 5.23 3.62 -11.47
C LEU A 71 5.05 5.14 -11.44
N SER A 72 5.26 5.84 -12.54
CA SER A 72 5.16 7.31 -12.67
C SER A 72 3.80 7.90 -12.26
N ASN A 73 2.81 7.06 -11.99
CA ASN A 73 1.50 7.47 -11.50
C ASN A 73 1.36 7.12 -10.01
N CYS A 74 2.06 7.86 -9.16
CA CYS A 74 2.02 7.73 -7.71
C CYS A 74 1.48 9.03 -7.10
N CYS A 75 0.48 8.93 -6.22
CA CYS A 75 0.04 10.03 -5.38
C CYS A 75 0.56 9.83 -3.96
N ASP A 76 1.01 10.90 -3.32
CA ASP A 76 1.49 10.87 -1.95
C ASP A 76 0.61 11.71 -1.03
N TYR A 77 0.46 11.23 0.21
CA TYR A 77 -0.34 11.84 1.25
C TYR A 77 0.44 11.85 2.57
N SER A 78 0.27 12.90 3.35
CA SER A 78 0.83 12.99 4.70
C SER A 78 -0.07 12.31 5.75
N THR A 79 -1.34 12.05 5.43
CA THR A 79 -2.31 11.45 6.36
C THR A 79 -3.03 10.27 5.71
N LEU A 80 -3.35 9.27 6.54
CA LEU A 80 -4.07 8.09 6.07
C LEU A 80 -5.52 8.44 5.64
N ASP A 81 -6.19 9.35 6.35
CA ASP A 81 -7.57 9.72 6.03
C ASP A 81 -7.71 10.32 4.64
N ALA A 82 -6.78 11.20 4.23
CA ALA A 82 -6.76 11.76 2.88
C ALA A 82 -6.54 10.66 1.83
N ALA A 83 -5.58 9.77 2.07
CA ALA A 83 -5.30 8.66 1.17
C ALA A 83 -6.49 7.70 1.02
N LEU A 84 -7.19 7.38 2.12
CA LEU A 84 -8.36 6.50 2.11
C LEU A 84 -9.55 7.15 1.38
N SER A 85 -9.70 8.47 1.47
CA SER A 85 -10.75 9.19 0.73
C SER A 85 -10.55 9.04 -0.78
N ASP A 86 -9.32 9.21 -1.25
CA ASP A 86 -9.00 9.09 -2.67
C ASP A 86 -8.98 7.64 -3.14
N LEU A 87 -8.60 6.71 -2.28
CA LEU A 87 -8.66 5.28 -2.57
C LEU A 87 -10.08 4.80 -2.92
N ASN A 88 -11.11 5.41 -2.36
CA ASN A 88 -12.50 5.11 -2.71
C ASN A 88 -12.81 5.46 -4.18
N HIS A 89 -12.12 6.45 -4.73
CA HIS A 89 -12.24 6.83 -6.15
C HIS A 89 -11.40 5.92 -7.06
N TRP A 90 -10.30 5.35 -6.53
CA TRP A 90 -9.34 4.52 -7.27
C TRP A 90 -9.12 3.15 -6.61
N PRO A 91 -10.11 2.27 -6.62
CA PRO A 91 -10.06 0.99 -5.89
C PRO A 91 -9.00 0.00 -6.40
N SER A 92 -8.46 0.24 -7.60
CA SER A 92 -7.38 -0.56 -8.17
C SER A 92 -5.98 -0.11 -7.75
N SER A 93 -5.87 1.05 -7.07
CA SER A 93 -4.60 1.56 -6.58
C SER A 93 -4.08 0.75 -5.40
N ARG A 94 -2.76 0.64 -5.29
CA ARG A 94 -2.11 -0.04 -4.17
C ARG A 94 -1.80 0.96 -3.06
N LEU A 95 -2.33 0.71 -1.88
CA LEU A 95 -2.05 1.54 -0.71
C LEU A 95 -0.75 1.09 -0.05
N VAL A 96 0.21 1.99 0.05
CA VAL A 96 1.49 1.80 0.73
C VAL A 96 1.57 2.78 1.89
N VAL A 97 1.77 2.29 3.10
CA VAL A 97 1.80 3.11 4.32
C VAL A 97 3.13 2.96 5.03
N ASP A 98 3.83 4.08 5.18
CA ASP A 98 5.06 4.17 5.95
C ASP A 98 4.72 4.33 7.44
N ILE A 99 4.87 3.27 8.22
CA ILE A 99 4.52 3.29 9.64
C ILE A 99 5.54 4.01 10.50
N GLU A 100 6.77 4.22 9.99
CA GLU A 100 7.82 4.91 10.75
C GLU A 100 7.58 6.43 10.83
N SER A 101 6.98 6.99 9.80
CA SER A 101 6.68 8.42 9.74
C SER A 101 5.25 8.76 10.20
N ARG A 102 4.60 7.88 10.96
CA ARG A 102 3.22 8.06 11.41
C ARG A 102 3.06 9.19 12.42
N ALA A 103 1.97 9.91 12.36
CA ALA A 103 1.59 10.95 13.34
C ALA A 103 0.72 10.43 14.49
N SER A 104 0.30 9.15 14.45
CA SER A 104 -0.60 8.53 15.43
C SER A 104 -0.03 7.22 15.96
N PRO A 105 -0.44 6.73 17.13
CA PRO A 105 -0.07 5.42 17.61
C PRO A 105 -0.32 4.33 16.56
N LEU A 106 0.60 3.35 16.45
CA LEU A 106 0.49 2.30 15.43
C LEU A 106 -0.85 1.56 15.50
N ILE A 107 -1.36 1.33 16.72
CA ILE A 107 -2.62 0.62 16.91
C ILE A 107 -3.80 1.40 16.33
N ASP A 108 -3.80 2.73 16.39
CA ASP A 108 -4.87 3.57 15.84
C ASP A 108 -4.81 3.58 14.30
N LEU A 109 -3.62 3.69 13.74
CA LEU A 109 -3.39 3.59 12.30
C LEU A 109 -3.86 2.23 11.76
N LEU A 110 -3.49 1.14 12.44
CA LEU A 110 -3.92 -0.20 12.06
C LEU A 110 -5.44 -0.39 12.23
N ASP A 111 -6.05 0.25 13.22
CA ASP A 111 -7.52 0.20 13.41
C ASP A 111 -8.25 0.85 12.23
N GLN A 112 -7.79 2.00 11.77
CA GLN A 112 -8.32 2.66 10.57
C GLN A 112 -8.21 1.76 9.34
N LEU A 113 -7.03 1.16 9.10
CA LEU A 113 -6.81 0.23 8.00
C LEU A 113 -7.70 -1.02 8.10
N ARG A 114 -7.86 -1.59 9.29
CA ARG A 114 -8.73 -2.74 9.52
C ARG A 114 -10.18 -2.43 9.22
N ARG A 115 -10.68 -1.28 9.68
CA ARG A 115 -12.06 -0.84 9.39
C ARG A 115 -12.26 -0.71 7.89
N HIS A 116 -11.33 -0.07 7.20
CA HIS A 116 -11.41 0.10 5.75
C HIS A 116 -11.36 -1.24 5.00
N SER A 117 -10.48 -2.16 5.38
CA SER A 117 -10.37 -3.51 4.78
C SER A 117 -11.63 -4.36 4.97
N LEU A 118 -12.47 -4.07 5.97
CA LEU A 118 -13.77 -4.74 6.14
C LEU A 118 -14.77 -4.35 5.04
N PHE A 119 -14.69 -3.12 4.54
CA PHE A 119 -15.57 -2.60 3.49
C PHE A 119 -15.00 -2.82 2.08
N ALA A 120 -13.67 -2.95 1.97
CA ALA A 120 -12.95 -3.16 0.73
C ALA A 120 -12.07 -4.43 0.81
N PRO A 121 -12.65 -5.63 0.76
CA PRO A 121 -11.91 -6.89 0.98
C PRO A 121 -10.85 -7.20 -0.08
N TYR A 122 -10.91 -6.52 -1.24
CA TYR A 122 -9.90 -6.60 -2.30
C TYR A 122 -8.68 -5.72 -2.02
N LEU A 123 -8.77 -4.81 -1.04
CA LEU A 123 -7.67 -3.96 -0.66
C LEU A 123 -6.79 -4.65 0.36
N THR A 124 -5.56 -4.93 -0.02
CA THR A 124 -4.52 -5.44 0.88
C THR A 124 -3.43 -4.38 0.99
N PRO A 125 -3.40 -3.57 2.07
CA PRO A 125 -2.40 -2.54 2.25
C PRO A 125 -1.00 -3.12 2.43
N TYR A 126 0.00 -2.40 1.91
CA TYR A 126 1.41 -2.64 2.14
C TYR A 126 1.88 -1.72 3.28
N LEU A 127 2.49 -2.30 4.31
CA LEU A 127 3.03 -1.57 5.45
C LEU A 127 4.55 -1.59 5.37
N LEU A 128 5.16 -0.42 5.34
CA LEU A 128 6.62 -0.29 5.34
C LEU A 128 7.10 -0.20 6.78
N VAL A 129 7.93 -1.17 7.18
CA VAL A 129 8.43 -1.34 8.53
C VAL A 129 9.95 -1.45 8.47
N ARG A 130 10.67 -0.89 9.43
CA ARG A 130 12.11 -1.08 9.53
C ARG A 130 12.47 -2.55 9.71
N ALA A 131 13.60 -2.96 9.13
CA ALA A 131 14.06 -4.35 9.18
C ALA A 131 14.39 -4.79 10.62
N ASP A 132 14.88 -3.86 11.45
CA ASP A 132 15.26 -4.08 12.85
C ASP A 132 14.08 -3.99 13.84
N ASP A 133 12.91 -3.47 13.42
CA ASP A 133 11.72 -3.41 14.28
C ASP A 133 10.91 -4.72 14.18
N TYR A 134 11.39 -5.70 14.94
CA TYR A 134 10.74 -7.01 15.01
C TYR A 134 9.33 -6.93 15.58
N ASP A 135 9.13 -6.12 16.63
CA ASP A 135 7.85 -5.97 17.33
C ASP A 135 6.76 -5.40 16.42
N ALA A 136 7.06 -4.31 15.70
CA ALA A 136 6.13 -3.74 14.74
C ALA A 136 5.83 -4.71 13.58
N ARG A 137 6.84 -5.43 13.07
CA ARG A 137 6.65 -6.42 12.00
C ARG A 137 5.72 -7.56 12.43
N LEU A 138 5.95 -8.10 13.63
CA LEU A 138 5.14 -9.17 14.21
C LEU A 138 3.69 -8.70 14.42
N PHE A 139 3.52 -7.53 15.04
CA PHE A 139 2.22 -6.97 15.34
C PHE A 139 1.43 -6.63 14.07
N CYS A 140 2.05 -6.02 13.07
CA CYS A 140 1.42 -5.70 11.78
C CYS A 140 0.93 -6.95 11.06
N LYS A 141 1.72 -8.04 11.05
CA LYS A 141 1.32 -9.32 10.45
C LYS A 141 0.09 -9.93 11.14
N ALA A 142 0.02 -9.83 12.47
CA ALA A 142 -1.11 -10.35 13.24
C ALA A 142 -2.32 -9.40 13.21
N ALA A 143 -2.12 -8.12 12.90
CA ALA A 143 -3.18 -7.13 12.90
C ALA A 143 -4.23 -7.35 11.81
N GLY A 144 -3.86 -7.88 10.63
CA GLY A 144 -4.83 -8.07 9.54
C GLY A 144 -4.18 -8.55 8.24
N PRO A 145 -4.94 -8.51 7.13
CA PRO A 145 -4.46 -8.92 5.81
C PRO A 145 -3.52 -7.85 5.22
N PHE A 146 -2.41 -7.59 5.89
CA PHE A 146 -1.44 -6.58 5.49
C PHE A 146 -0.19 -7.25 4.92
N HIS A 147 0.38 -6.68 3.86
CA HIS A 147 1.70 -7.04 3.37
C HIS A 147 2.75 -6.20 4.09
N VAL A 148 3.59 -6.83 4.87
CA VAL A 148 4.67 -6.14 5.60
C VAL A 148 5.93 -6.20 4.76
N LEU A 149 6.41 -5.04 4.32
CA LEU A 149 7.63 -4.86 3.54
C LEU A 149 8.71 -4.14 4.37
N GLU A 150 9.94 -4.38 4.03
CA GLU A 150 11.06 -3.65 4.63
C GLU A 150 11.16 -2.25 4.03
N ARG A 151 11.17 -1.23 4.89
CA ARG A 151 11.28 0.17 4.47
C ARG A 151 12.60 0.47 3.73
N GLN A 152 13.66 -0.29 4.05
CA GLN A 152 15.00 -0.14 3.46
C GLN A 152 15.17 -0.86 2.11
N LEU A 153 14.12 -1.45 1.56
CA LEU A 153 14.19 -1.99 0.20
C LEU A 153 14.61 -0.90 -0.79
N THR A 154 15.45 -1.28 -1.75
CA THR A 154 15.78 -0.38 -2.86
C THR A 154 14.50 -0.02 -3.62
N ALA A 155 14.47 1.16 -4.24
CA ALA A 155 13.33 1.59 -5.04
C ALA A 155 12.94 0.53 -6.09
N LEU A 156 13.93 -0.10 -6.73
CA LEU A 156 13.70 -1.18 -7.69
C LEU A 156 13.08 -2.43 -7.03
N GLY A 157 13.58 -2.86 -5.88
CA GLY A 157 13.05 -4.03 -5.15
C GLY A 157 11.62 -3.79 -4.68
N MET A 158 11.32 -2.59 -4.19
CA MET A 158 9.98 -2.21 -3.80
C MET A 158 9.02 -2.18 -4.99
N GLN A 159 9.44 -1.64 -6.12
CA GLN A 159 8.67 -1.65 -7.36
C GLN A 159 8.37 -3.07 -7.83
N GLN A 160 9.35 -3.95 -7.86
CA GLN A 160 9.15 -5.35 -8.24
C GLN A 160 8.10 -6.01 -7.34
N THR A 161 8.24 -5.85 -6.02
CA THR A 161 7.28 -6.39 -5.06
C THR A 161 5.86 -5.81 -5.24
N LEU A 162 5.76 -4.52 -5.57
CA LEU A 162 4.48 -3.88 -5.81
C LEU A 162 3.88 -4.22 -7.18
N LEU A 163 4.68 -4.58 -8.18
CA LEU A 163 4.17 -5.01 -9.50
C LEU A 163 3.74 -6.47 -9.51
N GLU A 164 4.36 -7.31 -8.71
CA GLU A 164 3.96 -8.70 -8.56
C GLU A 164 2.56 -8.80 -7.95
N ALA A 165 1.79 -9.81 -8.37
CA ALA A 165 0.51 -10.09 -7.73
C ALA A 165 0.78 -10.45 -6.25
N PRO A 166 0.14 -9.77 -5.29
CA PRO A 166 0.38 -10.06 -3.90
C PRO A 166 0.02 -11.51 -3.61
N ALA A 167 0.95 -12.25 -3.02
CA ALA A 167 0.61 -13.52 -2.40
C ALA A 167 -0.50 -13.25 -1.37
N PRO A 168 -1.48 -14.14 -1.19
CA PRO A 168 -2.53 -13.94 -0.20
C PRO A 168 -1.87 -13.65 1.16
N ALA A 169 -2.21 -12.52 1.76
CA ALA A 169 -1.70 -12.15 3.08
C ALA A 169 -2.12 -13.24 4.06
N GLY A 170 -1.17 -14.00 4.58
CA GLY A 170 -1.26 -14.99 5.64
C GLY A 170 -2.56 -15.77 5.85
N ASN A 171 -2.57 -16.63 6.83
CA ASN A 171 -3.79 -17.37 7.18
C ASN A 171 -4.68 -16.49 8.10
N ARG A 172 -5.96 -16.35 7.76
CA ARG A 172 -6.93 -15.59 8.56
C ARG A 172 -6.98 -16.00 10.06
N LYS A 173 -6.60 -17.23 10.39
CA LYS A 173 -6.52 -17.70 11.77
C LYS A 173 -5.39 -17.04 12.57
N GLU A 174 -4.38 -16.54 11.90
CA GLU A 174 -3.23 -15.86 12.51
C GLU A 174 -3.53 -14.40 12.84
N TRP A 175 -4.58 -13.80 12.24
CA TRP A 175 -4.96 -12.43 12.50
C TRP A 175 -5.80 -12.29 13.76
N PHE A 176 -5.68 -11.13 14.41
CA PHE A 176 -6.55 -10.78 15.51
C PHE A 176 -8.01 -10.74 15.08
N SER A 177 -8.85 -11.44 15.81
CA SER A 177 -10.29 -11.46 15.58
C SER A 177 -10.95 -10.12 15.95
N ARG A 178 -12.22 -9.99 15.57
CA ARG A 178 -13.05 -8.83 15.96
C ARG A 178 -13.21 -8.69 17.48
N ASP A 179 -13.17 -9.79 18.23
CA ASP A 179 -13.28 -9.77 19.68
C ASP A 179 -11.93 -9.52 20.38
N GLU A 180 -10.81 -9.83 19.74
CA GLU A 180 -9.46 -9.63 20.27
C GLU A 180 -8.96 -8.19 20.08
N TRP A 181 -9.29 -7.57 18.96
CA TRP A 181 -8.80 -6.24 18.63
C TRP A 181 -9.19 -5.16 19.66
N PRO A 182 -10.46 -5.05 20.11
CA PRO A 182 -10.84 -4.09 21.15
C PRO A 182 -10.14 -4.30 22.50
N ILE A 183 -9.69 -5.54 22.80
CA ILE A 183 -8.91 -5.82 24.00
C ILE A 183 -7.52 -5.21 23.86
N LEU A 184 -6.87 -5.37 22.70
CA LEU A 184 -5.58 -4.76 22.39
C LEU A 184 -5.62 -3.24 22.47
N GLN A 185 -6.64 -2.61 21.85
CA GLN A 185 -6.84 -1.16 21.93
C GLN A 185 -7.04 -0.68 23.37
N ALA A 186 -7.80 -1.39 24.17
CA ALA A 186 -8.02 -1.01 25.56
C ALA A 186 -6.76 -1.22 26.42
N LEU A 187 -5.96 -2.26 26.13
CA LEU A 187 -4.68 -2.50 26.81
C LEU A 187 -3.64 -1.43 26.46
N SER A 188 -3.55 -1.00 25.20
CA SER A 188 -2.65 0.08 24.79
C SER A 188 -3.01 1.43 25.43
N GLN A 189 -4.28 1.62 25.83
CA GLN A 189 -4.75 2.77 26.60
C GLN A 189 -4.52 2.62 28.10
N GLY A 190 -3.81 1.58 28.55
CA GLY A 190 -3.52 1.33 29.97
C GLY A 190 -4.69 0.76 30.77
N ARG A 191 -5.77 0.31 30.15
CA ARG A 191 -6.93 -0.24 30.87
C ARG A 191 -6.64 -1.61 31.46
N SER A 192 -7.14 -1.86 32.67
CA SER A 192 -7.03 -3.17 33.29
C SER A 192 -8.02 -4.17 32.66
N LEU A 193 -7.71 -5.47 32.73
CA LEU A 193 -8.58 -6.53 32.20
C LEU A 193 -9.98 -6.54 32.83
N ARG A 194 -10.11 -6.11 34.11
CA ARG A 194 -11.42 -5.97 34.77
C ARG A 194 -12.23 -4.84 34.16
N GLN A 195 -11.59 -3.69 33.91
CA GLN A 195 -12.23 -2.57 33.22
C GLN A 195 -12.65 -2.96 31.80
N ILE A 196 -11.81 -3.71 31.07
CA ILE A 196 -12.13 -4.20 29.74
C ILE A 196 -13.36 -5.12 29.77
N ALA A 197 -13.43 -6.03 30.76
CA ALA A 197 -14.57 -6.91 30.92
C ALA A 197 -15.88 -6.14 31.17
N GLN A 198 -15.83 -5.10 32.00
CA GLN A 198 -16.94 -4.21 32.26
C GLN A 198 -17.38 -3.43 31.00
N LEU A 199 -16.42 -2.80 30.30
CA LEU A 199 -16.70 -2.00 29.09
C LEU A 199 -17.30 -2.84 27.97
N GLN A 200 -16.86 -4.09 27.81
CA GLN A 200 -17.38 -4.99 26.78
C GLN A 200 -18.61 -5.78 27.22
N ASN A 201 -19.07 -5.57 28.46
CA ASN A 201 -20.14 -6.36 29.09
C ASN A 201 -19.93 -7.87 28.92
N ARG A 202 -18.71 -8.34 29.21
CA ARG A 202 -18.29 -9.74 29.06
C ARG A 202 -17.75 -10.29 30.36
N PRO A 203 -17.93 -11.59 30.64
CA PRO A 203 -17.30 -12.23 31.80
C PRO A 203 -15.78 -12.10 31.75
N TYR A 204 -15.16 -11.85 32.91
CA TYR A 204 -13.71 -11.70 33.04
C TYR A 204 -12.93 -12.92 32.49
N SER A 205 -13.42 -14.14 32.72
CA SER A 205 -12.85 -15.39 32.21
C SER A 205 -12.77 -15.38 30.67
N ARG A 206 -13.74 -14.78 29.98
CA ARG A 206 -13.73 -14.66 28.52
C ARG A 206 -12.64 -13.70 28.03
N ILE A 207 -12.40 -12.62 28.76
CA ILE A 207 -11.31 -11.68 28.44
C ILE A 207 -9.95 -12.38 28.62
N ILE A 208 -9.76 -13.15 29.72
CA ILE A 208 -8.54 -13.94 29.93
C ILE A 208 -8.32 -14.95 28.81
N TYR A 209 -9.36 -15.68 28.41
CA TYR A 209 -9.27 -16.61 27.28
C TYR A 209 -8.84 -15.91 25.98
N ARG A 210 -9.45 -14.76 25.66
CA ARG A 210 -9.07 -13.98 24.47
C ARG A 210 -7.65 -13.44 24.56
N LEU A 211 -7.22 -13.03 25.74
CA LEU A 211 -5.82 -12.63 25.98
C LEU A 211 -4.85 -13.77 25.67
N SER A 212 -5.17 -15.00 26.11
CA SER A 212 -4.34 -16.17 25.80
C SER A 212 -4.27 -16.44 24.29
N CYS A 213 -5.37 -16.24 23.55
CA CYS A 213 -5.36 -16.35 22.10
C CYS A 213 -4.48 -15.25 21.42
N ILE A 214 -4.51 -14.02 21.95
CA ILE A 214 -3.66 -12.93 21.48
C ILE A 214 -2.19 -13.26 21.69
N LEU A 215 -1.82 -13.71 22.92
CA LEU A 215 -0.45 -14.10 23.25
C LEU A 215 0.05 -15.21 22.32
N ALA A 216 -0.77 -16.24 22.08
CA ALA A 216 -0.41 -17.34 21.20
C ALA A 216 -0.15 -16.89 19.76
N LYS A 217 -0.94 -15.92 19.23
CA LYS A 217 -0.75 -15.36 17.88
C LYS A 217 0.53 -14.55 17.75
N LEU A 218 0.96 -13.91 18.82
CA LEU A 218 2.20 -13.14 18.88
C LEU A 218 3.40 -13.99 19.32
N GLY A 219 3.20 -15.27 19.64
CA GLY A 219 4.27 -16.12 20.18
C GLY A 219 4.77 -15.69 21.56
N LEU A 220 3.94 -14.94 22.31
CA LEU A 220 4.29 -14.44 23.64
C LEU A 220 3.77 -15.41 24.71
N ASN A 221 4.53 -15.54 25.81
CA ASN A 221 4.16 -16.44 26.90
C ASN A 221 3.44 -15.69 28.03
N HIS A 222 3.77 -14.42 28.22
CA HIS A 222 3.31 -13.67 29.38
C HIS A 222 2.67 -12.33 29.00
N ARG A 223 1.70 -11.92 29.83
CA ARG A 223 0.99 -10.65 29.64
C ARG A 223 1.93 -9.43 29.68
N HIS A 224 2.97 -9.44 30.51
CA HIS A 224 3.89 -8.32 30.59
C HIS A 224 4.67 -8.09 29.29
N GLU A 225 4.99 -9.15 28.56
CA GLU A 225 5.62 -9.07 27.23
C GLU A 225 4.71 -8.34 26.23
N LEU A 226 3.40 -8.66 26.27
CA LEU A 226 2.41 -7.95 25.45
C LEU A 226 2.32 -6.47 25.82
N LEU A 227 2.31 -6.14 27.11
CA LEU A 227 2.25 -4.74 27.54
C LEU A 227 3.52 -3.98 27.13
N HIS A 228 4.69 -4.62 27.25
CA HIS A 228 5.95 -4.05 26.79
C HIS A 228 5.92 -3.79 25.28
N LEU A 229 5.48 -4.78 24.49
CA LEU A 229 5.30 -4.64 23.04
C LEU A 229 4.35 -3.49 22.72
N LEU A 230 3.18 -3.40 23.35
CA LEU A 230 2.22 -2.32 23.12
C LEU A 230 2.77 -0.95 23.48
N ASN A 231 3.59 -0.83 24.53
CA ASN A 231 4.25 0.41 24.90
C ASN A 231 5.29 0.81 23.83
N ASN A 232 6.13 -0.12 23.38
CA ASN A 232 7.10 0.14 22.30
C ASN A 232 6.42 0.64 21.02
N LEU A 233 5.24 0.07 20.69
CA LEU A 233 4.46 0.47 19.52
C LEU A 233 3.75 1.82 19.69
N SER A 234 3.59 2.28 20.92
CA SER A 234 2.98 3.58 21.24
C SER A 234 3.99 4.72 21.22
N ASP A 235 5.29 4.42 21.43
CA ASP A 235 6.34 5.42 21.43
C ASP A 235 6.58 5.95 20.01
N PHE A 236 6.46 7.27 19.87
CA PHE A 236 6.81 7.96 18.64
C PHE A 236 8.32 8.20 18.66
N THR A 237 9.05 7.55 17.78
CA THR A 237 10.45 7.90 17.53
C THR A 237 10.45 9.16 16.67
N TYR A 238 10.71 10.33 17.30
CA TYR A 238 11.00 11.58 16.59
C TYR A 238 12.43 11.56 16.05
#